data_29fe380186fbef5de66cc8ca9b95f5f9
#
_entry.id   29fe380186fbef5de66cc8ca9b95f5f9
#
_cell.length_a   1.000
_cell.length_b   1.000
_cell.length_c   1.000
_cell.angle_alpha   90.00
_cell.angle_beta   90.00
_cell.angle_gamma   90.00
#
_symmetry.space_group_name_H-M   'P 1'
#
loop_
_entity.id
_entity.type
_entity.pdbx_description
1 polymer ?
#
loop_
_entity_poly.entity_id
_entity_poly.type
_entity_poly.pdbx_seq_one_letter_code
_entity_poly.pdbx_strand_id
1 'polypeptide(L)'
;WTEKKCNGTMYINISSCSARKEALQGSEVVSYKYYREAVKVTALTDTGYYKLDDGTYVHGDYLSETKPAETTTVTTTAKPVSTPTQSNNTDTSSNITDQPVNCTAEEAEVFRLVNEYRAQYGIAPVKWDQIAYKAAKIRCDEITTNFSHKRNGGERFYTVYNEIIHDRLYNYGENIASGQSTAQDVLNSWMNSELHRKNILDPDFDNLAVAFGIYNDSYKYYWVQEFTTY
;
A
#
# COMPACT_ATOMS: atom_id res chain seq x y z
N TRP A 1 -6.47 -17.91 -23.15
CA TRP A 1 -5.73 -18.89 -22.34
C TRP A 1 -6.30 -20.30 -22.48
N THR A 2 -5.48 -21.30 -22.19
CA THR A 2 -5.91 -22.71 -22.12
C THR A 2 -5.86 -23.17 -20.66
N GLU A 3 -6.80 -24.06 -20.28
CA GLU A 3 -6.89 -24.61 -18.93
C GLU A 3 -6.37 -26.06 -18.90
N LYS A 4 -5.43 -26.35 -18.01
CA LYS A 4 -5.01 -27.71 -17.67
C LYS A 4 -5.65 -28.09 -16.32
N LYS A 5 -6.48 -29.11 -16.29
CA LYS A 5 -7.10 -29.58 -15.06
C LYS A 5 -6.07 -29.93 -13.99
N CYS A 6 -6.26 -29.42 -12.81
CA CYS A 6 -5.56 -29.80 -11.59
C CYS A 6 -6.57 -29.81 -10.44
N ASN A 7 -6.29 -30.51 -9.36
CA ASN A 7 -7.12 -30.52 -8.17
C ASN A 7 -6.21 -30.42 -6.95
N GLY A 8 -6.51 -29.53 -6.06
CA GLY A 8 -5.77 -29.40 -4.82
C GLY A 8 -6.35 -28.31 -3.93
N THR A 9 -5.82 -28.24 -2.73
CA THR A 9 -6.01 -27.08 -1.84
C THR A 9 -4.72 -26.30 -1.82
N MET A 10 -4.80 -25.00 -2.10
CA MET A 10 -3.70 -24.07 -1.97
C MET A 10 -4.07 -23.00 -0.94
N TYR A 11 -3.12 -22.27 -0.48
CA TYR A 11 -3.29 -21.23 0.54
C TYR A 11 -2.79 -19.91 0.00
N ILE A 12 -3.54 -18.84 0.30
CA ILE A 12 -3.10 -17.49 -0.01
C ILE A 12 -1.85 -17.18 0.84
N ASN A 13 -0.75 -16.85 0.16
CA ASN A 13 0.56 -16.60 0.77
C ASN A 13 0.91 -15.12 0.89
N ILE A 14 0.01 -14.24 0.45
CA ILE A 14 0.09 -12.78 0.59
C ILE A 14 -1.13 -12.28 1.38
N SER A 15 -1.06 -11.06 1.91
CA SER A 15 -2.10 -10.50 2.78
C SER A 15 -3.49 -10.54 2.16
N SER A 16 -3.60 -10.20 0.87
CA SER A 16 -4.80 -10.45 0.06
C SER A 16 -4.48 -10.45 -1.42
N CYS A 17 -5.36 -11.03 -2.24
CA CYS A 17 -5.28 -10.99 -3.69
C CYS A 17 -6.67 -10.92 -4.33
N SER A 18 -6.71 -10.37 -5.53
CA SER A 18 -7.93 -10.32 -6.34
C SER A 18 -8.24 -11.69 -6.92
N ALA A 19 -9.46 -12.18 -6.68
CA ALA A 19 -10.05 -13.28 -7.43
C ALA A 19 -10.86 -12.68 -8.59
N ARG A 20 -10.44 -13.00 -9.81
CA ARG A 20 -10.87 -12.35 -11.04
C ARG A 20 -11.83 -13.21 -11.86
N LYS A 21 -12.62 -12.56 -12.67
CA LYS A 21 -13.57 -13.23 -13.59
C LYS A 21 -12.87 -14.01 -14.69
N GLU A 22 -11.68 -13.56 -15.11
CA GLU A 22 -10.89 -14.16 -16.17
C GLU A 22 -9.43 -14.32 -15.74
N ALA A 23 -8.72 -15.28 -16.32
CA ALA A 23 -7.30 -15.55 -16.09
C ALA A 23 -6.38 -14.49 -16.74
N LEU A 24 -6.67 -13.23 -16.50
CA LEU A 24 -6.01 -12.09 -17.11
C LEU A 24 -5.86 -10.94 -16.09
N GLN A 25 -4.66 -10.36 -16.04
CA GLN A 25 -4.43 -9.15 -15.28
C GLN A 25 -5.29 -8.01 -15.81
N GLY A 26 -5.99 -7.29 -14.91
CA GLY A 26 -6.89 -6.20 -15.30
C GLY A 26 -8.34 -6.63 -15.59
N SER A 27 -8.65 -7.94 -15.62
CA SER A 27 -10.04 -8.37 -15.70
C SER A 27 -10.82 -8.02 -14.42
N GLU A 28 -12.15 -8.01 -14.51
CA GLU A 28 -13.06 -7.70 -13.42
C GLU A 28 -12.71 -8.47 -12.15
N VAL A 29 -12.59 -7.77 -11.01
CA VAL A 29 -12.41 -8.38 -9.70
C VAL A 29 -13.77 -8.79 -9.16
N VAL A 30 -13.95 -10.08 -8.91
CA VAL A 30 -15.20 -10.65 -8.40
C VAL A 30 -15.21 -10.67 -6.87
N SER A 31 -14.06 -11.03 -6.27
CA SER A 31 -13.89 -11.11 -4.83
C SER A 31 -12.41 -10.97 -4.45
N TYR A 32 -12.13 -10.89 -3.15
CA TYR A 32 -10.77 -10.94 -2.61
C TYR A 32 -10.58 -12.20 -1.79
N LYS A 33 -9.35 -12.72 -1.80
CA LYS A 33 -8.90 -13.84 -0.98
C LYS A 33 -7.80 -13.34 -0.05
N TYR A 34 -7.73 -13.87 1.17
CA TYR A 34 -6.91 -13.31 2.26
C TYR A 34 -5.85 -14.29 2.75
N TYR A 35 -4.81 -13.75 3.39
CA TYR A 35 -3.68 -14.51 3.91
C TYR A 35 -4.11 -15.76 4.67
N ARG A 36 -3.50 -16.90 4.32
CA ARG A 36 -3.80 -18.25 4.87
C ARG A 36 -5.18 -18.80 4.52
N GLU A 37 -6.01 -18.08 3.75
CA GLU A 37 -7.25 -18.61 3.23
C GLU A 37 -6.97 -19.87 2.38
N ALA A 38 -7.67 -20.93 2.67
CA ALA A 38 -7.60 -22.15 1.86
C ALA A 38 -8.53 -22.01 0.65
N VAL A 39 -7.98 -22.15 -0.55
CA VAL A 39 -8.72 -22.13 -1.80
C VAL A 39 -8.58 -23.46 -2.52
N LYS A 40 -9.67 -23.97 -3.08
CA LYS A 40 -9.64 -25.17 -3.90
C LYS A 40 -9.38 -24.77 -5.34
N VAL A 41 -8.32 -25.33 -5.93
CA VAL A 41 -7.95 -25.10 -7.32
C VAL A 41 -8.45 -26.24 -8.20
N THR A 42 -8.97 -25.91 -9.38
CA THR A 42 -9.58 -26.86 -10.33
C THR A 42 -8.87 -26.91 -11.68
N ALA A 43 -8.14 -25.84 -12.04
CA ALA A 43 -7.31 -25.79 -13.23
C ALA A 43 -6.15 -24.79 -13.06
N LEU A 44 -5.08 -24.99 -13.81
CA LEU A 44 -4.00 -24.03 -14.02
C LEU A 44 -4.05 -23.56 -15.49
N THR A 45 -3.95 -22.25 -15.71
CA THR A 45 -3.92 -21.66 -17.05
C THR A 45 -2.49 -21.47 -17.55
N ASP A 46 -2.32 -21.35 -18.86
CA ASP A 46 -1.05 -20.99 -19.50
C ASP A 46 -0.60 -19.54 -19.22
N THR A 47 -1.48 -18.72 -18.65
CA THR A 47 -1.18 -17.37 -18.14
C THR A 47 -0.76 -17.33 -16.69
N GLY A 48 -0.59 -18.50 -16.04
CA GLY A 48 -0.14 -18.60 -14.63
C GLY A 48 -1.25 -18.38 -13.59
N TYR A 49 -2.51 -18.32 -14.00
CA TYR A 49 -3.63 -18.24 -13.07
C TYR A 49 -4.17 -19.62 -12.70
N TYR A 50 -4.55 -19.79 -11.44
CA TYR A 50 -5.32 -20.93 -11.00
C TYR A 50 -6.81 -20.58 -10.98
N LYS A 51 -7.61 -21.47 -11.58
CA LYS A 51 -9.07 -21.43 -11.46
C LYS A 51 -9.49 -22.04 -10.14
N LEU A 52 -10.30 -21.32 -9.39
CA LEU A 52 -10.88 -21.79 -8.14
C LEU A 52 -12.18 -22.56 -8.36
N ASP A 53 -12.65 -23.25 -7.33
CA ASP A 53 -13.93 -24.00 -7.38
C ASP A 53 -15.16 -23.07 -7.45
N ASP A 54 -15.03 -21.78 -7.07
CA ASP A 54 -16.04 -20.76 -7.24
C ASP A 54 -16.07 -20.15 -8.67
N GLY A 55 -15.21 -20.62 -9.56
CA GLY A 55 -15.12 -20.17 -10.95
C GLY A 55 -14.25 -18.96 -11.17
N THR A 56 -13.71 -18.34 -10.12
CA THR A 56 -12.80 -17.20 -10.22
C THR A 56 -11.34 -17.63 -10.44
N TYR A 57 -10.45 -16.67 -10.77
CA TYR A 57 -9.04 -16.93 -11.06
C TYR A 57 -8.13 -16.12 -10.15
N VAL A 58 -7.13 -16.78 -9.58
CA VAL A 58 -6.08 -16.17 -8.75
C VAL A 58 -4.72 -16.48 -9.36
N HIS A 59 -3.82 -15.49 -9.43
CA HIS A 59 -2.48 -15.69 -9.96
C HIS A 59 -1.65 -16.63 -9.06
N GLY A 60 -0.87 -17.50 -9.68
CA GLY A 60 -0.11 -18.55 -8.97
C GLY A 60 0.91 -18.01 -7.97
N ASP A 61 1.49 -16.84 -8.22
CA ASP A 61 2.44 -16.19 -7.30
C ASP A 61 1.83 -15.88 -5.91
N TYR A 62 0.50 -15.83 -5.83
CA TYR A 62 -0.25 -15.55 -4.59
C TYR A 62 -0.67 -16.81 -3.84
N LEU A 63 -0.29 -17.98 -4.34
CA LEU A 63 -0.69 -19.29 -3.83
C LEU A 63 0.50 -20.11 -3.36
N SER A 64 0.30 -20.87 -2.30
CA SER A 64 1.27 -21.83 -1.77
C SER A 64 0.59 -23.17 -1.52
N GLU A 65 1.28 -24.26 -1.82
CA GLU A 65 0.81 -25.63 -1.47
C GLU A 65 0.86 -25.89 0.04
N THR A 66 1.71 -25.15 0.77
CA THR A 66 1.82 -25.25 2.22
C THR A 66 1.15 -24.05 2.87
N LYS A 67 0.38 -24.33 3.93
CA LYS A 67 -0.26 -23.26 4.70
C LYS A 67 0.80 -22.38 5.34
N PRO A 68 0.83 -21.05 5.07
CA PRO A 68 1.80 -20.15 5.67
C PRO A 68 1.72 -20.18 7.21
N ALA A 69 2.84 -19.97 7.88
CA ALA A 69 2.88 -19.96 9.35
C ALA A 69 1.98 -18.88 9.94
N GLU A 70 1.47 -19.11 11.15
CA GLU A 70 0.82 -18.03 11.90
C GLU A 70 1.86 -16.98 12.26
N THR A 71 1.61 -15.75 11.88
CA THR A 71 2.32 -14.62 12.47
C THR A 71 1.81 -14.51 13.90
N THR A 72 2.54 -15.11 14.84
CA THR A 72 2.25 -14.95 16.27
C THR A 72 2.49 -13.49 16.58
N THR A 73 1.43 -12.71 16.67
CA THR A 73 1.48 -11.40 17.30
C THR A 73 1.88 -11.66 18.76
N VAL A 74 3.13 -11.46 19.06
CA VAL A 74 3.59 -11.43 20.46
C VAL A 74 2.94 -10.21 21.07
N THR A 75 1.83 -10.41 21.74
CA THR A 75 1.23 -9.42 22.62
C THR A 75 2.19 -9.26 23.80
N THR A 76 3.20 -8.42 23.63
CA THR A 76 3.93 -7.90 24.79
C THR A 76 2.98 -6.94 25.51
N THR A 77 2.42 -7.41 26.59
CA THR A 77 1.78 -6.58 27.62
C THR A 77 2.83 -5.61 28.15
N ALA A 78 2.96 -4.46 27.50
CA ALA A 78 3.72 -3.36 28.05
C ALA A 78 2.88 -2.67 29.14
N LYS A 79 3.39 -2.75 30.36
CA LYS A 79 2.97 -1.99 31.54
C LYS A 79 2.94 -0.51 31.19
N PRO A 80 1.95 0.28 31.64
CA PRO A 80 1.90 1.71 31.35
C PRO A 80 3.07 2.43 31.99
N VAL A 81 3.90 3.06 31.19
CA VAL A 81 4.92 4.02 31.62
C VAL A 81 4.37 5.42 31.42
N SER A 82 4.44 6.14 32.49
CA SER A 82 4.07 7.52 32.74
C SER A 82 4.41 8.52 31.64
N THR A 83 3.47 9.44 31.44
CA THR A 83 3.49 10.70 30.68
C THR A 83 4.83 11.43 30.74
N PRO A 84 5.44 11.83 29.62
CA PRO A 84 6.43 12.88 29.60
C PRO A 84 5.76 14.25 29.36
N THR A 85 6.12 15.14 30.22
CA THR A 85 5.90 16.59 30.21
C THR A 85 6.33 17.22 28.88
N GLN A 86 5.50 18.13 28.35
CA GLN A 86 5.81 18.99 27.22
C GLN A 86 7.13 19.74 27.45
N SER A 87 8.04 19.61 26.49
CA SER A 87 9.14 20.54 26.31
C SER A 87 9.05 21.09 24.87
N ASN A 88 8.87 22.39 24.76
CA ASN A 88 8.88 23.13 23.49
C ASN A 88 10.31 23.18 22.95
N ASN A 89 10.57 22.42 21.90
CA ASN A 89 11.68 22.67 20.99
C ASN A 89 11.17 22.55 19.55
N THR A 90 11.30 23.63 18.81
CA THR A 90 11.07 23.68 17.37
C THR A 90 12.23 23.00 16.65
N ASP A 91 12.13 21.68 16.50
CA ASP A 91 13.10 20.88 15.76
C ASP A 91 12.35 20.03 14.72
N THR A 92 12.94 19.85 13.55
CA THR A 92 12.45 19.03 12.43
C THR A 92 12.07 17.61 12.88
N SER A 93 12.66 17.14 13.99
CA SER A 93 12.36 15.87 14.67
C SER A 93 10.91 15.72 15.15
N SER A 94 10.17 16.82 15.34
CA SER A 94 8.77 16.79 15.80
C SER A 94 7.76 16.40 14.71
N ASN A 95 8.17 16.38 13.44
CA ASN A 95 7.30 16.03 12.32
C ASN A 95 7.35 14.54 11.97
N ILE A 96 8.29 13.79 12.51
CA ILE A 96 8.47 12.36 12.27
C ILE A 96 8.00 11.57 13.49
N THR A 97 7.07 10.63 13.27
CA THR A 97 6.50 9.80 14.33
C THR A 97 6.44 8.32 13.93
N ASP A 98 6.54 7.42 14.89
CA ASP A 98 6.45 5.97 14.62
C ASP A 98 5.02 5.53 14.22
N GLN A 99 4.02 6.35 14.55
CA GLN A 99 2.62 6.09 14.23
C GLN A 99 2.00 7.29 13.50
N PRO A 100 1.03 7.07 12.61
CA PRO A 100 0.30 8.14 11.94
C PRO A 100 -0.42 9.03 12.94
N VAL A 101 -0.36 10.34 12.69
CA VAL A 101 -1.07 11.35 13.48
C VAL A 101 -1.79 12.34 12.56
N ASN A 102 -2.93 12.87 13.02
CA ASN A 102 -3.75 13.84 12.30
C ASN A 102 -4.18 13.37 10.89
N CYS A 103 -4.42 12.08 10.73
CA CYS A 103 -4.83 11.44 9.47
C CYS A 103 -6.16 10.67 9.65
N THR A 104 -6.73 10.19 8.56
CA THR A 104 -7.92 9.32 8.58
C THR A 104 -7.56 7.88 8.95
N ALA A 105 -8.58 7.09 9.29
CA ALA A 105 -8.38 5.66 9.57
C ALA A 105 -7.88 4.90 8.34
N GLU A 106 -8.33 5.26 7.14
CA GLU A 106 -7.92 4.68 5.88
C GLU A 106 -6.45 4.97 5.57
N GLU A 107 -5.98 6.19 5.80
CA GLU A 107 -4.59 6.61 5.62
C GLU A 107 -3.66 5.88 6.61
N ALA A 108 -4.08 5.79 7.88
CA ALA A 108 -3.37 5.04 8.91
C ALA A 108 -3.30 3.55 8.59
N GLU A 109 -4.36 2.97 8.04
CA GLU A 109 -4.39 1.56 7.67
C GLU A 109 -3.44 1.25 6.51
N VAL A 110 -3.35 2.10 5.47
CA VAL A 110 -2.35 1.93 4.40
C VAL A 110 -0.93 1.99 4.96
N PHE A 111 -0.64 2.93 5.86
CA PHE A 111 0.67 3.05 6.51
C PHE A 111 1.03 1.77 7.29
N ARG A 112 0.09 1.26 8.09
CA ARG A 112 0.27 0.01 8.85
C ARG A 112 0.55 -1.17 7.93
N LEU A 113 -0.22 -1.32 6.87
CA LEU A 113 -0.09 -2.40 5.90
C LEU A 113 1.23 -2.32 5.12
N VAL A 114 1.70 -1.12 4.76
CA VAL A 114 3.03 -0.93 4.14
C VAL A 114 4.13 -1.46 5.06
N ASN A 115 4.09 -1.13 6.35
CA ASN A 115 5.08 -1.60 7.31
C ASN A 115 5.02 -3.12 7.53
N GLU A 116 3.84 -3.72 7.45
CA GLU A 116 3.70 -5.18 7.46
C GLU A 116 4.37 -5.83 6.23
N TYR A 117 4.17 -5.27 5.02
CA TYR A 117 4.87 -5.75 3.83
C TYR A 117 6.37 -5.57 3.96
N ARG A 118 6.86 -4.40 4.37
CA ARG A 118 8.30 -4.17 4.56
C ARG A 118 8.90 -5.19 5.53
N ALA A 119 8.23 -5.49 6.63
CA ALA A 119 8.66 -6.51 7.60
C ALA A 119 8.73 -7.92 6.98
N GLN A 120 7.78 -8.30 6.12
CA GLN A 120 7.79 -9.59 5.41
C GLN A 120 9.00 -9.73 4.48
N TYR A 121 9.50 -8.63 3.94
CA TYR A 121 10.68 -8.57 3.08
C TYR A 121 11.97 -8.28 3.86
N GLY A 122 11.91 -8.22 5.19
CA GLY A 122 13.09 -7.94 6.04
C GLY A 122 13.62 -6.51 5.94
N ILE A 123 12.77 -5.56 5.52
CA ILE A 123 13.10 -4.15 5.35
C ILE A 123 12.64 -3.38 6.60
N ALA A 124 13.44 -2.40 7.04
CA ALA A 124 13.11 -1.55 8.17
C ALA A 124 11.76 -0.83 7.95
N PRO A 125 10.94 -0.65 9.00
CA PRO A 125 9.70 0.10 8.88
C PRO A 125 9.98 1.58 8.55
N VAL A 126 9.09 2.17 7.78
CA VAL A 126 9.05 3.63 7.58
C VAL A 126 8.33 4.30 8.74
N LYS A 127 8.68 5.56 9.00
CA LYS A 127 8.02 6.42 9.98
C LYS A 127 7.01 7.33 9.30
N TRP A 128 6.02 7.81 10.06
CA TRP A 128 5.06 8.79 9.56
C TRP A 128 5.68 10.19 9.51
N ASP A 129 5.57 10.84 8.37
CA ASP A 129 6.14 12.17 8.11
C ASP A 129 5.02 13.21 7.89
N GLN A 130 4.87 14.16 8.81
CA GLN A 130 3.87 15.23 8.72
C GLN A 130 4.13 16.22 7.59
N ILE A 131 5.38 16.39 7.17
CA ILE A 131 5.74 17.24 6.03
C ILE A 131 5.31 16.54 4.74
N ALA A 132 5.67 15.27 4.60
CA ALA A 132 5.22 14.45 3.48
C ALA A 132 3.68 14.31 3.46
N TYR A 133 3.02 14.30 4.63
CA TYR A 133 1.56 14.26 4.70
C TYR A 133 0.92 15.52 4.10
N LYS A 134 1.45 16.70 4.39
CA LYS A 134 0.99 17.95 3.76
C LYS A 134 1.19 17.91 2.23
N ALA A 135 2.34 17.40 1.78
CA ALA A 135 2.62 17.22 0.36
C ALA A 135 1.63 16.25 -0.28
N ALA A 136 1.41 15.08 0.33
CA ALA A 136 0.47 14.08 -0.14
C ALA A 136 -0.98 14.60 -0.24
N LYS A 137 -1.42 15.44 0.70
CA LYS A 137 -2.75 16.08 0.63
C LYS A 137 -2.88 17.01 -0.55
N ILE A 138 -1.89 17.88 -0.80
CA ILE A 138 -1.87 18.76 -1.97
C ILE A 138 -1.87 17.92 -3.26
N ARG A 139 -1.04 16.91 -3.33
CA ARG A 139 -0.98 16.01 -4.49
C ARG A 139 -2.27 15.25 -4.72
N CYS A 140 -2.95 14.82 -3.64
CA CYS A 140 -4.24 14.14 -3.72
C CYS A 140 -5.31 15.02 -4.40
N ASP A 141 -5.32 16.32 -4.12
CA ASP A 141 -6.18 17.27 -4.82
C ASP A 141 -5.77 17.47 -6.28
N GLU A 142 -4.45 17.61 -6.56
CA GLU A 142 -3.94 17.84 -7.91
C GLU A 142 -4.23 16.70 -8.89
N ILE A 143 -4.10 15.44 -8.44
CA ILE A 143 -4.32 14.26 -9.30
C ILE A 143 -5.78 14.05 -9.70
N THR A 144 -6.73 14.72 -9.08
CA THR A 144 -8.13 14.72 -9.52
C THR A 144 -8.31 15.45 -10.85
N THR A 145 -7.49 16.46 -11.10
CA THR A 145 -7.51 17.26 -12.35
C THR A 145 -6.59 16.64 -13.41
N ASN A 146 -5.42 16.19 -13.00
CA ASN A 146 -4.44 15.58 -13.89
C ASN A 146 -3.78 14.38 -13.19
N PHE A 147 -4.27 13.17 -13.49
CA PHE A 147 -3.74 11.93 -12.92
C PHE A 147 -2.32 11.63 -13.45
N SER A 148 -1.33 12.26 -12.82
CA SER A 148 0.06 12.25 -13.27
C SER A 148 1.02 12.49 -12.12
N HIS A 149 2.26 12.00 -12.24
CA HIS A 149 3.41 12.39 -11.40
C HIS A 149 3.95 13.80 -11.70
N LYS A 150 3.26 14.53 -12.58
CA LYS A 150 3.49 15.97 -12.78
C LYS A 150 2.38 16.74 -12.09
N ARG A 151 2.73 17.88 -11.52
CA ARG A 151 1.80 18.85 -10.97
C ARG A 151 0.99 19.52 -12.10
N ASN A 152 -0.08 20.22 -11.75
CA ASN A 152 -0.96 20.86 -12.73
C ASN A 152 -0.25 21.94 -13.59
N GLY A 153 0.83 22.53 -13.09
CA GLY A 153 1.72 23.44 -13.83
C GLY A 153 2.76 22.74 -14.71
N GLY A 154 2.86 21.40 -14.66
CA GLY A 154 3.81 20.60 -15.44
C GLY A 154 5.12 20.27 -14.70
N GLU A 155 5.35 20.82 -13.52
CA GLU A 155 6.49 20.55 -12.66
C GLU A 155 6.44 19.09 -12.15
N ARG A 156 7.57 18.57 -11.68
CA ARG A 156 7.64 17.25 -11.04
C ARG A 156 6.94 17.26 -9.69
N PHE A 157 6.34 16.15 -9.27
CA PHE A 157 5.57 16.01 -8.03
C PHE A 157 6.31 16.58 -6.81
N TYR A 158 7.59 16.29 -6.66
CA TYR A 158 8.39 16.67 -5.49
C TYR A 158 8.56 18.20 -5.33
N THR A 159 8.26 19.02 -6.34
CA THR A 159 8.28 20.47 -6.19
C THR A 159 7.21 20.99 -5.23
N VAL A 160 6.22 20.15 -4.87
CA VAL A 160 5.25 20.46 -3.82
C VAL A 160 5.93 20.78 -2.47
N TYR A 161 7.07 20.16 -2.20
CA TYR A 161 7.82 20.40 -0.97
C TYR A 161 8.38 21.82 -0.85
N ASN A 162 8.65 22.49 -1.97
CA ASN A 162 9.09 23.89 -1.97
C ASN A 162 8.05 24.86 -1.38
N GLU A 163 6.77 24.46 -1.34
CA GLU A 163 5.68 25.23 -0.74
C GLU A 163 5.54 24.99 0.76
N ILE A 164 6.17 23.94 1.28
CA ILE A 164 5.96 23.45 2.65
C ILE A 164 7.19 23.69 3.52
N ILE A 165 8.38 23.45 2.96
CA ILE A 165 9.66 23.56 3.66
C ILE A 165 10.72 24.24 2.77
N HIS A 166 11.73 24.84 3.44
CA HIS A 166 12.90 25.41 2.78
C HIS A 166 14.12 24.50 2.85
N ASP A 167 14.01 23.37 3.54
CA ASP A 167 15.07 22.36 3.67
C ASP A 167 15.05 21.37 2.51
N ARG A 168 16.22 20.75 2.26
CA ARG A 168 16.35 19.73 1.22
C ARG A 168 15.99 18.35 1.79
N LEU A 169 15.13 17.64 1.08
CA LEU A 169 15.02 16.19 1.19
C LEU A 169 16.08 15.53 0.29
N TYR A 170 16.61 14.40 0.71
CA TYR A 170 17.62 13.69 -0.06
C TYR A 170 17.02 12.76 -1.11
N ASN A 171 15.86 12.18 -0.82
CA ASN A 171 15.19 11.26 -1.72
C ASN A 171 13.67 11.44 -1.67
N TYR A 172 13.01 11.17 -2.81
CA TYR A 172 11.54 11.29 -2.97
C TYR A 172 11.00 10.11 -3.76
N GLY A 173 9.85 9.62 -3.36
CA GLY A 173 9.07 8.65 -4.11
C GLY A 173 7.59 8.95 -4.01
N GLU A 174 6.86 8.79 -5.10
CA GLU A 174 5.41 8.98 -5.12
C GLU A 174 4.73 7.74 -5.72
N ASN A 175 3.68 7.26 -5.07
CA ASN A 175 2.71 6.34 -5.64
C ASN A 175 1.35 7.03 -5.68
N ILE A 176 0.66 6.97 -6.82
CA ILE A 176 -0.70 7.50 -6.97
C ILE A 176 -1.64 6.40 -7.42
N ALA A 177 -2.89 6.47 -6.96
CA ALA A 177 -3.95 5.56 -7.39
C ALA A 177 -5.32 6.22 -7.37
N SER A 178 -6.28 5.69 -8.15
CA SER A 178 -7.66 6.14 -8.18
C SER A 178 -8.65 4.99 -8.35
N GLY A 179 -9.83 5.13 -7.77
CA GLY A 179 -10.93 4.17 -7.90
C GLY A 179 -10.99 3.11 -6.80
N GLN A 180 -9.92 2.86 -6.06
CA GLN A 180 -9.93 1.88 -4.96
C GLN A 180 -10.63 2.46 -3.72
N SER A 181 -11.62 1.74 -3.19
CA SER A 181 -12.44 2.22 -2.09
C SER A 181 -11.91 1.89 -0.69
N THR A 182 -10.89 1.03 -0.59
CA THR A 182 -10.30 0.60 0.69
C THR A 182 -8.78 0.66 0.68
N ALA A 183 -8.20 0.78 1.88
CA ALA A 183 -6.75 0.74 2.10
C ALA A 183 -6.12 -0.54 1.55
N GLN A 184 -6.79 -1.69 1.73
CA GLN A 184 -6.30 -2.97 1.24
C GLN A 184 -6.28 -3.03 -0.29
N ASP A 185 -7.34 -2.51 -0.96
CA ASP A 185 -7.44 -2.54 -2.42
C ASP A 185 -6.35 -1.69 -3.07
N VAL A 186 -6.12 -0.48 -2.55
CA VAL A 186 -5.10 0.40 -3.09
C VAL A 186 -3.71 -0.17 -2.87
N LEU A 187 -3.42 -0.71 -1.69
CA LEU A 187 -2.11 -1.32 -1.43
C LEU A 187 -1.88 -2.53 -2.33
N ASN A 188 -2.89 -3.39 -2.51
CA ASN A 188 -2.79 -4.51 -3.45
C ASN A 188 -2.50 -4.05 -4.88
N SER A 189 -3.15 -2.98 -5.33
CA SER A 189 -2.90 -2.40 -6.64
C SER A 189 -1.45 -1.94 -6.79
N TRP A 190 -0.91 -1.25 -5.78
CA TRP A 190 0.48 -0.80 -5.78
C TRP A 190 1.47 -1.96 -5.69
N MET A 191 1.22 -2.96 -4.83
CA MET A 191 2.11 -4.12 -4.70
C MET A 191 2.12 -5.01 -5.95
N ASN A 192 1.06 -5.00 -6.75
CA ASN A 192 0.98 -5.71 -8.03
C ASN A 192 1.64 -4.94 -9.19
N SER A 193 2.02 -3.69 -9.00
CA SER A 193 2.75 -2.87 -9.97
C SER A 193 4.23 -2.83 -9.58
N GLU A 194 5.12 -3.24 -10.49
CA GLU A 194 6.56 -3.28 -10.22
C GLU A 194 7.12 -1.93 -9.76
N LEU A 195 6.73 -0.84 -10.44
CA LEU A 195 7.21 0.50 -10.13
C LEU A 195 6.72 0.99 -8.76
N HIS A 196 5.44 0.78 -8.47
CA HIS A 196 4.87 1.18 -7.18
C HIS A 196 5.43 0.32 -6.03
N ARG A 197 5.52 -0.99 -6.23
CA ARG A 197 6.11 -1.92 -5.25
C ARG A 197 7.56 -1.57 -4.95
N LYS A 198 8.32 -1.12 -5.95
CA LYS A 198 9.70 -0.68 -5.75
C LYS A 198 9.77 0.46 -4.73
N ASN A 199 8.91 1.47 -4.81
CA ASN A 199 8.89 2.54 -3.81
C ASN A 199 8.54 2.00 -2.41
N ILE A 200 7.54 1.11 -2.30
CA ILE A 200 7.10 0.55 -1.01
C ILE A 200 8.22 -0.27 -0.34
N LEU A 201 9.00 -1.00 -1.14
CA LEU A 201 10.05 -1.91 -0.66
C LEU A 201 11.46 -1.31 -0.78
N ASP A 202 11.58 -0.03 -1.11
CA ASP A 202 12.88 0.64 -1.18
C ASP A 202 13.46 0.82 0.24
N PRO A 203 14.62 0.22 0.55
CA PRO A 203 15.25 0.35 1.86
C PRO A 203 15.79 1.75 2.13
N ASP A 204 15.97 2.57 1.09
CA ASP A 204 16.51 3.92 1.20
C ASP A 204 15.46 4.95 1.66
N PHE A 205 14.18 4.57 1.71
CA PHE A 205 13.14 5.41 2.30
C PHE A 205 12.96 5.13 3.78
N ASP A 206 13.08 6.19 4.58
CA ASP A 206 12.90 6.17 6.03
C ASP A 206 11.49 6.59 6.46
N ASN A 207 10.79 7.36 5.62
CA ASN A 207 9.51 7.96 5.98
C ASN A 207 8.47 7.75 4.88
N LEU A 208 7.22 7.77 5.31
CA LEU A 208 6.03 7.66 4.46
C LEU A 208 4.91 8.54 5.01
N ALA A 209 4.17 9.15 4.10
CA ALA A 209 2.83 9.65 4.36
C ALA A 209 1.84 9.14 3.32
N VAL A 210 0.59 9.06 3.71
CA VAL A 210 -0.51 8.61 2.86
C VAL A 210 -1.61 9.65 2.89
N ALA A 211 -2.12 10.06 1.73
CA ALA A 211 -3.32 10.87 1.62
C ALA A 211 -4.42 10.09 0.91
N PHE A 212 -5.63 10.26 1.40
CA PHE A 212 -6.86 9.73 0.83
C PHE A 212 -7.88 10.85 0.66
N GLY A 213 -8.55 10.86 -0.49
CA GLY A 213 -9.61 11.82 -0.80
C GLY A 213 -10.81 11.16 -1.49
N ILE A 214 -12.01 11.67 -1.19
CA ILE A 214 -13.27 11.29 -1.82
C ILE A 214 -13.79 12.50 -2.57
N TYR A 215 -13.96 12.35 -3.89
CA TYR A 215 -14.37 13.42 -4.79
C TYR A 215 -15.63 13.03 -5.57
N ASN A 216 -16.33 14.02 -6.11
CA ASN A 216 -17.56 13.78 -6.86
C ASN A 216 -17.28 13.70 -8.37
N ASP A 217 -16.50 12.71 -8.76
CA ASP A 217 -16.16 12.38 -10.14
C ASP A 217 -16.30 10.88 -10.44
N SER A 218 -15.89 10.44 -11.64
CA SER A 218 -16.03 9.05 -12.08
C SER A 218 -15.17 8.05 -11.31
N TYR A 219 -14.03 8.49 -10.77
CA TYR A 219 -13.13 7.64 -9.98
C TYR A 219 -13.46 7.64 -8.50
N LYS A 220 -14.01 8.75 -8.00
CA LYS A 220 -14.49 8.97 -6.63
C LYS A 220 -13.39 8.93 -5.55
N TYR A 221 -12.49 7.97 -5.59
CA TYR A 221 -11.46 7.72 -4.59
C TYR A 221 -10.07 7.97 -5.17
N TYR A 222 -9.25 8.75 -4.44
CA TYR A 222 -7.89 9.06 -4.84
C TYR A 222 -6.94 8.85 -3.68
N TRP A 223 -5.74 8.34 -3.99
CA TRP A 223 -4.73 7.96 -3.03
C TRP A 223 -3.36 8.44 -3.47
N VAL A 224 -2.58 8.92 -2.52
CA VAL A 224 -1.19 9.29 -2.73
C VAL A 224 -0.35 8.74 -1.59
N GLN A 225 0.79 8.13 -1.92
CA GLN A 225 1.88 7.86 -1.00
C GLN A 225 3.05 8.77 -1.35
N GLU A 226 3.58 9.45 -0.36
CA GLU A 226 4.83 10.23 -0.45
C GLU A 226 5.87 9.59 0.44
N PHE A 227 6.96 9.12 -0.17
CA PHE A 227 8.12 8.55 0.50
C PHE A 227 9.24 9.58 0.55
N THR A 228 9.95 9.67 1.69
CA THR A 228 11.02 10.64 1.91
C THR A 228 12.19 10.07 2.68
N THR A 229 13.36 10.68 2.46
CA THR A 229 14.56 10.56 3.31
C THR A 229 15.16 11.94 3.48
N TYR A 230 15.55 12.29 4.72
CA TYR A 230 16.18 13.57 5.10
C TYR A 230 17.69 13.46 5.19
#